data_5c31d250a615dbf0ece49b273a080a83
#
_entry.id   5c31d250a615dbf0ece49b273a080a83
#
_cell.length_a   1.000
_cell.length_b   1.000
_cell.length_c   1.000
_cell.angle_alpha   90.00
_cell.angle_beta   90.00
_cell.angle_gamma   90.00
#
_symmetry.space_group_name_H-M   'P 1'
#
loop_
_entity.id
_entity.type
_entity.pdbx_description
1 polymer ?
#
loop_
_entity_poly.entity_id
_entity_poly.type
_entity_poly.pdbx_seq_one_letter_code
_entity_poly.pdbx_strand_id
1 'polypeptide(L)'
;KIVNCYLMIIPQRYVLGILGLFALGNSFTMRVCLSMTITQMVLHVEPGEHIIGETCPDPANEINTNNTSNNTVSVGRERYDWDEATQGFLLSAFYYGYVLTHLPGGLLAEKFGGKWTVGFGLLLTSVATVLTPWAVTVGGAIGLFIIRVIEGCGEGPVTPAFVLLLARWVPPSERSRFGAMIFGGAQVGNILGPYISGLLLADGGDWANVFYCFGGLGIIWFLFWVLLCYSTPNTHPYISDEEKEYLNKNIIASGLHKKLDPVPFKALLRSAPLWVLVLAAVGHDWGYFTMITDLPKYFSDVLKFNIKETGLMSALPYIAMYVFSFIFASLCDLCVKKKWHSIGTGRKIYTTVSSSIPALFIILASYSGCNRAEAVGLFIASMAFMGGFYSSVKINAMDIAPNYAGTCSAFVNGLAAISGIITPYLVGLLTPDQTIGQWRIAFWTVFAVLVGTNIVYLIWGSGEPQWWDDVDKYGYPKDWKHGPLKKRAVDGEKKVVYPKHDHSPVATD
;
A
#
# COMPACT_ATOMS: atom_id res chain seq x y z
N LYS A 1 -31.19 15.99 -19.69
CA LYS A 1 -31.97 14.78 -20.05
C LYS A 1 -31.14 13.74 -20.83
N ILE A 2 -30.32 14.17 -21.81
CA ILE A 2 -29.47 13.26 -22.63
C ILE A 2 -28.40 12.56 -21.73
N VAL A 3 -27.72 13.28 -20.87
CA VAL A 3 -26.72 12.71 -19.93
C VAL A 3 -27.36 11.70 -18.99
N ASN A 4 -28.57 11.94 -18.51
CA ASN A 4 -29.28 10.98 -17.65
C ASN A 4 -29.66 9.67 -18.40
N CYS A 5 -29.94 9.75 -19.71
CA CYS A 5 -30.26 8.56 -20.50
C CYS A 5 -29.04 7.65 -20.70
N TYR A 6 -27.85 8.22 -20.93
CA TYR A 6 -26.61 7.46 -21.06
C TYR A 6 -26.12 6.87 -19.73
N LEU A 7 -26.31 7.58 -18.61
CA LEU A 7 -25.96 7.07 -17.27
C LEU A 7 -26.81 5.87 -16.83
N MET A 8 -28.04 5.71 -17.36
CA MET A 8 -28.90 4.55 -17.07
C MET A 8 -28.51 3.29 -17.88
N ILE A 9 -27.71 3.43 -18.94
CA ILE A 9 -27.28 2.30 -19.80
C ILE A 9 -26.10 1.55 -19.18
N ILE A 10 -25.22 2.25 -18.43
CA ILE A 10 -24.04 1.64 -17.80
C ILE A 10 -24.39 1.20 -16.38
N PRO A 11 -24.25 -0.09 -16.01
CA PRO A 11 -24.49 -0.51 -14.64
C PRO A 11 -23.64 0.29 -13.65
N GLN A 12 -24.29 0.85 -12.63
CA GLN A 12 -23.65 1.82 -11.70
C GLN A 12 -22.50 1.22 -10.86
N ARG A 13 -22.49 -0.10 -10.68
CA ARG A 13 -21.35 -0.79 -10.08
C ARG A 13 -20.06 -0.65 -10.88
N TYR A 14 -20.13 -0.55 -12.23
CA TYR A 14 -18.93 -0.30 -13.06
C TYR A 14 -18.44 1.14 -12.93
N VAL A 15 -19.36 2.11 -12.81
CA VAL A 15 -19.03 3.52 -12.55
C VAL A 15 -18.27 3.63 -11.22
N LEU A 16 -18.78 2.96 -10.16
CA LEU A 16 -18.08 2.87 -8.88
C LEU A 16 -16.69 2.24 -9.02
N GLY A 17 -16.58 1.16 -9.78
CA GLY A 17 -15.31 0.48 -10.01
C GLY A 17 -14.27 1.34 -10.71
N ILE A 18 -14.66 2.02 -11.79
CA ILE A 18 -13.79 2.91 -12.56
C ILE A 18 -13.36 4.13 -11.73
N LEU A 19 -14.31 4.78 -11.05
CA LEU A 19 -13.99 5.91 -10.19
C LEU A 19 -13.15 5.47 -8.98
N GLY A 20 -13.34 4.26 -8.48
CA GLY A 20 -12.50 3.67 -7.43
C GLY A 20 -11.08 3.38 -7.89
N LEU A 21 -10.89 2.90 -9.11
CA LEU A 21 -9.55 2.73 -9.73
C LEU A 21 -8.82 4.08 -9.82
N PHE A 22 -9.49 5.12 -10.33
CA PHE A 22 -8.90 6.46 -10.40
C PHE A 22 -8.67 7.08 -9.01
N ALA A 23 -9.55 6.81 -8.04
CA ALA A 23 -9.38 7.24 -6.67
C ALA A 23 -8.06 6.76 -6.07
N LEU A 24 -7.85 5.43 -6.07
CA LEU A 24 -6.62 4.85 -5.52
C LEU A 24 -5.42 5.17 -6.41
N GLY A 25 -5.59 5.24 -7.73
CA GLY A 25 -4.53 5.68 -8.63
C GLY A 25 -4.00 7.06 -8.25
N ASN A 26 -4.88 8.05 -8.16
CA ASN A 26 -4.48 9.41 -7.79
C ASN A 26 -4.02 9.54 -6.33
N SER A 27 -4.61 8.78 -5.40
CA SER A 27 -4.15 8.71 -4.02
C SER A 27 -2.68 8.30 -3.94
N PHE A 28 -2.31 7.24 -4.65
CA PHE A 28 -0.92 6.77 -4.68
C PHE A 28 0.03 7.67 -5.45
N THR A 29 -0.42 8.38 -6.52
CA THR A 29 0.43 9.42 -7.15
C THR A 29 0.77 10.54 -6.18
N MET A 30 -0.22 11.03 -5.40
CA MET A 30 0.00 12.05 -4.36
C MET A 30 0.92 11.56 -3.23
N ARG A 31 0.83 10.28 -2.87
CA ARG A 31 1.70 9.68 -1.86
C ARG A 31 3.15 9.64 -2.30
N VAL A 32 3.42 9.17 -3.52
CA VAL A 32 4.79 8.92 -4.01
C VAL A 32 5.46 10.12 -4.67
N CYS A 33 4.71 11.18 -5.00
CA CYS A 33 5.28 12.34 -5.70
C CYS A 33 6.44 13.01 -4.91
N LEU A 34 6.38 13.00 -3.57
CA LEU A 34 7.45 13.58 -2.76
C LEU A 34 8.78 12.86 -2.93
N SER A 35 8.81 11.53 -3.12
CA SER A 35 10.05 10.77 -3.30
C SER A 35 10.82 11.19 -4.56
N MET A 36 10.11 11.67 -5.58
CA MET A 36 10.71 12.24 -6.79
C MET A 36 11.04 13.72 -6.63
N THR A 37 10.14 14.50 -6.01
CA THR A 37 10.32 15.96 -5.92
C THR A 37 11.38 16.35 -4.91
N ILE A 38 11.58 15.57 -3.84
CA ILE A 38 12.57 15.88 -2.79
C ILE A 38 14.00 15.98 -3.36
N THR A 39 14.32 15.19 -4.39
CA THR A 39 15.61 15.24 -5.08
C THR A 39 15.87 16.58 -5.79
N GLN A 40 14.82 17.34 -6.09
CA GLN A 40 14.89 18.66 -6.72
C GLN A 40 14.67 19.81 -5.72
N MET A 41 14.12 19.51 -4.54
CA MET A 41 13.88 20.49 -3.48
C MET A 41 15.12 20.77 -2.65
N VAL A 42 16.08 19.83 -2.62
CA VAL A 42 17.26 19.90 -1.74
C VAL A 42 18.49 20.37 -2.51
N LEU A 43 19.36 21.13 -1.83
CA LEU A 43 20.68 21.48 -2.34
C LEU A 43 21.55 20.23 -2.34
N HIS A 44 22.05 19.83 -3.51
CA HIS A 44 23.08 18.81 -3.58
C HIS A 44 24.41 19.43 -3.13
N VAL A 45 24.90 19.01 -1.98
CA VAL A 45 26.25 19.30 -1.54
C VAL A 45 27.20 18.44 -2.38
N GLU A 46 28.11 19.05 -3.14
CA GLU A 46 29.14 18.29 -3.84
C GLU A 46 29.93 17.46 -2.82
N PRO A 47 30.14 16.14 -3.07
CA PRO A 47 30.92 15.30 -2.18
C PRO A 47 32.31 15.89 -2.01
N GLY A 48 32.79 16.02 -0.76
CA GLY A 48 34.16 16.47 -0.48
C GLY A 48 35.19 15.55 -1.15
N GLU A 49 36.41 16.06 -1.38
CA GLU A 49 37.51 15.34 -2.08
C GLU A 49 37.77 13.90 -1.57
N HIS A 50 37.39 13.55 -0.33
CA HIS A 50 37.56 12.24 0.25
C HIS A 50 36.47 11.22 -0.17
N ILE A 51 35.39 11.64 -0.83
CA ILE A 51 34.27 10.81 -1.25
C ILE A 51 34.32 10.49 -2.75
N ILE A 52 35.26 11.12 -3.47
CA ILE A 52 35.51 10.90 -4.89
C ILE A 52 35.96 9.43 -5.11
N GLY A 53 35.11 8.62 -5.75
CA GLY A 53 35.34 7.18 -6.00
C GLY A 53 34.34 6.25 -5.33
N GLU A 54 33.52 6.74 -4.37
CA GLU A 54 32.44 5.97 -3.74
C GLU A 54 31.05 6.25 -4.35
N THR A 55 30.94 7.15 -5.33
CA THR A 55 29.76 7.45 -6.14
C THR A 55 30.05 7.22 -7.61
N CYS A 56 29.00 6.98 -8.41
CA CYS A 56 29.16 6.75 -9.84
C CYS A 56 29.51 8.05 -10.59
N PRO A 57 30.32 7.97 -11.68
CA PRO A 57 30.63 9.14 -12.49
C PRO A 57 29.38 9.72 -13.15
N ASP A 58 29.28 11.05 -13.18
CA ASP A 58 28.20 11.74 -13.88
C ASP A 58 28.49 11.78 -15.38
N PRO A 59 27.61 11.19 -16.24
CA PRO A 59 27.83 11.20 -17.69
C PRO A 59 27.87 12.60 -18.30
N ALA A 60 27.21 13.57 -17.66
CA ALA A 60 27.23 14.97 -18.12
C ALA A 60 28.64 15.61 -17.99
N ASN A 61 29.44 15.18 -17.01
CA ASN A 61 30.79 15.69 -16.80
C ASN A 61 31.83 15.06 -17.72
N GLU A 62 31.61 13.84 -18.24
CA GLU A 62 32.50 13.21 -19.22
C GLU A 62 32.47 13.91 -20.59
N ILE A 63 31.35 14.56 -20.95
CA ILE A 63 31.20 15.26 -22.23
C ILE A 63 31.76 16.70 -22.21
N ASN A 64 31.91 17.28 -21.02
CA ASN A 64 32.20 18.73 -20.86
C ASN A 64 33.63 19.09 -20.48
N THR A 65 34.65 18.21 -20.65
CA THR A 65 36.05 18.56 -20.42
C THR A 65 36.60 19.63 -21.41
N ASN A 66 35.80 20.07 -22.40
CA ASN A 66 36.24 21.01 -23.43
C ASN A 66 35.44 22.34 -23.51
N ASN A 67 34.44 22.57 -22.66
CA ASN A 67 33.72 23.85 -22.71
C ASN A 67 33.42 24.36 -21.30
N THR A 68 34.12 25.42 -20.93
CA THR A 68 33.73 26.33 -19.86
C THR A 68 32.40 26.98 -20.24
N SER A 69 31.30 26.38 -19.89
CA SER A 69 29.96 26.89 -20.15
C SER A 69 29.29 27.35 -18.89
N ASN A 70 29.06 28.65 -18.84
CA ASN A 70 28.15 29.35 -17.96
C ASN A 70 27.07 28.47 -17.34
N ASN A 71 27.11 28.39 -16.02
CA ASN A 71 26.00 27.93 -15.22
C ASN A 71 24.75 28.73 -15.59
N THR A 72 23.90 28.20 -16.44
CA THR A 72 22.53 28.68 -16.56
C THR A 72 21.85 28.30 -15.25
N VAL A 73 21.72 29.29 -14.37
CA VAL A 73 20.88 29.24 -13.19
C VAL A 73 19.48 28.86 -13.67
N SER A 74 19.07 27.63 -13.44
CA SER A 74 17.69 27.23 -13.67
C SER A 74 16.82 28.11 -12.78
N VAL A 75 15.87 28.83 -13.39
CA VAL A 75 14.88 29.69 -12.72
C VAL A 75 13.88 28.74 -12.01
N GLY A 76 14.34 28.02 -11.00
CA GLY A 76 13.53 27.20 -10.11
C GLY A 76 13.34 27.90 -8.77
N ARG A 77 12.36 27.44 -7.99
CA ARG A 77 12.16 27.89 -6.59
C ARG A 77 13.43 27.63 -5.78
N GLU A 78 13.55 28.32 -4.62
CA GLU A 78 14.62 28.10 -3.65
C GLU A 78 14.74 26.61 -3.30
N ARG A 79 15.96 26.12 -3.25
CA ARG A 79 16.31 24.79 -2.75
C ARG A 79 16.62 24.88 -1.27
N TYR A 80 16.29 23.83 -0.54
CA TYR A 80 16.43 23.78 0.92
C TYR A 80 17.68 22.99 1.31
N ASP A 81 18.33 23.44 2.37
CA ASP A 81 19.46 22.73 2.97
C ASP A 81 18.92 21.75 4.04
N TRP A 82 18.50 20.57 3.58
CA TRP A 82 18.03 19.47 4.45
C TRP A 82 18.97 18.30 4.34
N ASP A 83 19.52 17.89 5.50
CA ASP A 83 20.31 16.68 5.60
C ASP A 83 19.49 15.41 5.30
N GLU A 84 20.15 14.31 5.07
CA GLU A 84 19.54 13.04 4.67
C GLU A 84 18.57 12.48 5.73
N ALA A 85 18.89 12.66 7.01
CA ALA A 85 18.01 12.26 8.11
C ALA A 85 16.70 13.07 8.10
N THR A 86 16.77 14.37 7.86
CA THR A 86 15.60 15.24 7.70
C THR A 86 14.77 14.84 6.48
N GLN A 87 15.40 14.57 5.34
CA GLN A 87 14.69 14.10 4.15
C GLN A 87 13.97 12.77 4.42
N GLY A 88 14.62 11.78 5.04
CA GLY A 88 14.00 10.52 5.44
C GLY A 88 12.84 10.71 6.42
N PHE A 89 12.99 11.64 7.38
CA PHE A 89 11.92 12.01 8.31
C PHE A 89 10.72 12.64 7.58
N LEU A 90 10.95 13.51 6.60
CA LEU A 90 9.88 14.11 5.79
C LEU A 90 9.17 13.11 4.91
N LEU A 91 9.89 12.14 4.32
CA LEU A 91 9.31 11.05 3.55
C LEU A 91 8.43 10.13 4.41
N SER A 92 8.80 9.94 5.68
CA SER A 92 8.02 9.14 6.64
C SER A 92 6.75 9.85 7.13
N ALA A 93 6.67 11.18 7.04
CA ALA A 93 5.63 12.02 7.66
C ALA A 93 4.19 11.61 7.29
N PHE A 94 3.97 11.24 6.03
CA PHE A 94 2.68 10.75 5.53
C PHE A 94 2.14 9.56 6.34
N TYR A 95 3.02 8.61 6.69
CA TYR A 95 2.61 7.36 7.33
C TYR A 95 2.16 7.55 8.79
N TYR A 96 2.59 8.62 9.49
CA TYR A 96 2.05 8.95 10.82
C TYR A 96 0.55 9.21 10.76
N GLY A 97 0.11 10.06 9.83
CA GLY A 97 -1.31 10.34 9.64
C GLY A 97 -2.08 9.12 9.15
N TYR A 98 -1.50 8.37 8.20
CA TYR A 98 -2.11 7.19 7.62
C TYR A 98 -2.38 6.11 8.68
N VAL A 99 -1.40 5.74 9.50
CA VAL A 99 -1.55 4.72 10.55
C VAL A 99 -2.58 5.15 11.59
N LEU A 100 -2.54 6.43 12.00
CA LEU A 100 -3.47 6.98 13.00
C LEU A 100 -4.94 6.84 12.57
N THR A 101 -5.24 7.07 11.30
CA THR A 101 -6.62 7.11 10.78
C THR A 101 -7.06 5.81 10.10
N HIS A 102 -6.14 4.92 9.74
CA HIS A 102 -6.43 3.66 9.06
C HIS A 102 -7.30 2.72 9.91
N LEU A 103 -6.93 2.53 11.18
CA LEU A 103 -7.68 1.66 12.10
C LEU A 103 -9.10 2.18 12.39
N PRO A 104 -9.33 3.47 12.74
CA PRO A 104 -10.68 4.00 12.90
C PRO A 104 -11.42 4.21 11.59
N GLY A 105 -10.75 4.13 10.43
CA GLY A 105 -11.33 4.37 9.10
C GLY A 105 -12.53 3.49 8.78
N GLY A 106 -12.49 2.24 9.19
CA GLY A 106 -13.63 1.32 9.06
C GLY A 106 -14.87 1.80 9.82
N LEU A 107 -14.69 2.28 11.06
CA LEU A 107 -15.77 2.82 11.88
C LEU A 107 -16.31 4.13 11.28
N LEU A 108 -15.46 4.97 10.74
CA LEU A 108 -15.86 6.18 10.02
C LEU A 108 -16.71 5.84 8.80
N ALA A 109 -16.29 4.83 8.00
CA ALA A 109 -17.02 4.38 6.84
C ALA A 109 -18.39 3.77 7.18
N GLU A 110 -18.50 3.04 8.29
CA GLU A 110 -19.78 2.51 8.78
C GLU A 110 -20.73 3.62 9.24
N LYS A 111 -20.21 4.61 9.96
CA LYS A 111 -21.01 5.71 10.56
C LYS A 111 -21.44 6.74 9.52
N PHE A 112 -20.54 7.21 8.67
CA PHE A 112 -20.78 8.30 7.71
C PHE A 112 -21.09 7.79 6.29
N GLY A 113 -20.94 6.48 6.04
CA GLY A 113 -21.10 5.86 4.73
C GLY A 113 -19.83 5.91 3.87
N GLY A 114 -19.64 4.86 3.06
CA GLY A 114 -18.42 4.72 2.24
C GLY A 114 -18.20 5.86 1.26
N LYS A 115 -19.28 6.41 0.63
CA LYS A 115 -19.20 7.54 -0.30
C LYS A 115 -18.47 8.73 0.31
N TRP A 116 -18.93 9.19 1.47
CA TRP A 116 -18.42 10.41 2.08
C TRP A 116 -17.05 10.20 2.72
N THR A 117 -16.80 9.02 3.30
CA THR A 117 -15.48 8.69 3.87
C THR A 117 -14.40 8.68 2.80
N VAL A 118 -14.64 8.04 1.64
CA VAL A 118 -13.71 8.07 0.50
C VAL A 118 -13.59 9.49 -0.07
N GLY A 119 -14.73 10.15 -0.32
CA GLY A 119 -14.75 11.47 -0.95
C GLY A 119 -14.00 12.52 -0.14
N PHE A 120 -14.37 12.71 1.14
CA PHE A 120 -13.71 13.71 1.98
C PHE A 120 -12.29 13.32 2.36
N GLY A 121 -11.99 12.03 2.52
CA GLY A 121 -10.63 11.56 2.75
C GLY A 121 -9.70 11.98 1.60
N LEU A 122 -10.06 11.66 0.36
CA LEU A 122 -9.27 12.03 -0.82
C LEU A 122 -9.30 13.54 -1.11
N LEU A 123 -10.40 14.24 -0.83
CA LEU A 123 -10.43 15.71 -0.95
C LEU A 123 -9.43 16.35 0.01
N LEU A 124 -9.40 15.91 1.28
CA LEU A 124 -8.44 16.40 2.26
C LEU A 124 -7.00 16.17 1.79
N THR A 125 -6.69 14.95 1.33
CA THR A 125 -5.38 14.62 0.75
C THR A 125 -5.06 15.52 -0.44
N SER A 126 -6.00 15.72 -1.37
CA SER A 126 -5.79 16.52 -2.59
C SER A 126 -5.56 18.00 -2.28
N VAL A 127 -6.34 18.57 -1.36
CA VAL A 127 -6.17 19.97 -0.93
C VAL A 127 -4.84 20.14 -0.22
N ALA A 128 -4.47 19.24 0.69
CA ALA A 128 -3.19 19.25 1.36
C ALA A 128 -2.03 19.16 0.34
N THR A 129 -2.13 18.28 -0.67
CA THR A 129 -1.15 18.16 -1.75
C THR A 129 -0.99 19.48 -2.52
N VAL A 130 -2.09 20.15 -2.91
CA VAL A 130 -2.03 21.47 -3.58
C VAL A 130 -1.40 22.53 -2.67
N LEU A 131 -1.64 22.46 -1.37
CA LEU A 131 -1.08 23.40 -0.40
C LEU A 131 0.37 23.11 0.00
N THR A 132 0.93 21.95 -0.37
CA THR A 132 2.30 21.55 -0.01
C THR A 132 3.34 22.59 -0.40
N PRO A 133 3.38 23.17 -1.63
CA PRO A 133 4.35 24.19 -1.97
C PRO A 133 4.27 25.44 -1.10
N TRP A 134 3.07 25.85 -0.73
CA TRP A 134 2.87 26.98 0.19
C TRP A 134 3.34 26.63 1.61
N ALA A 135 2.99 25.45 2.12
CA ALA A 135 3.39 25.01 3.47
C ALA A 135 4.93 24.93 3.61
N VAL A 136 5.61 24.47 2.57
CA VAL A 136 7.08 24.42 2.52
C VAL A 136 7.69 25.82 2.50
N THR A 137 7.15 26.72 1.70
CA THR A 137 7.66 28.11 1.60
C THR A 137 7.54 28.86 2.93
N VAL A 138 6.44 28.64 3.68
CA VAL A 138 6.19 29.35 4.95
C VAL A 138 6.85 28.67 6.15
N GLY A 139 6.83 27.35 6.19
CA GLY A 139 7.22 26.55 7.35
C GLY A 139 8.45 25.64 7.15
N GLY A 140 9.09 25.67 5.99
CA GLY A 140 10.26 24.83 5.69
C GLY A 140 9.95 23.35 5.90
N ALA A 141 10.87 22.62 6.53
CA ALA A 141 10.73 21.20 6.84
C ALA A 141 9.53 20.90 7.77
N ILE A 142 9.26 21.75 8.76
CA ILE A 142 8.14 21.57 9.69
C ILE A 142 6.81 21.73 8.93
N GLY A 143 6.71 22.71 8.05
CA GLY A 143 5.53 22.92 7.21
C GLY A 143 5.25 21.71 6.31
N LEU A 144 6.29 21.15 5.68
CA LEU A 144 6.19 19.94 4.89
C LEU A 144 5.75 18.75 5.74
N PHE A 145 6.35 18.56 6.92
CA PHE A 145 5.99 17.47 7.82
C PHE A 145 4.50 17.51 8.19
N ILE A 146 4.02 18.67 8.64
CA ILE A 146 2.61 18.81 9.07
C ILE A 146 1.65 18.53 7.91
N ILE A 147 1.90 19.11 6.74
CA ILE A 147 1.01 18.92 5.59
C ILE A 147 0.99 17.46 5.12
N ARG A 148 2.12 16.75 5.15
CA ARG A 148 2.22 15.32 4.83
C ARG A 148 1.47 14.45 5.85
N VAL A 149 1.49 14.78 7.14
CA VAL A 149 0.67 14.09 8.16
C VAL A 149 -0.83 14.29 7.86
N ILE A 150 -1.25 15.49 7.46
CA ILE A 150 -2.64 15.78 7.09
C ILE A 150 -3.07 14.97 5.85
N GLU A 151 -2.20 14.87 4.83
CA GLU A 151 -2.42 14.02 3.66
C GLU A 151 -2.65 12.56 4.07
N GLY A 152 -1.79 12.02 4.94
CA GLY A 152 -1.93 10.68 5.49
C GLY A 152 -3.22 10.46 6.25
N CYS A 153 -3.64 11.45 7.05
CA CYS A 153 -4.93 11.40 7.76
C CYS A 153 -6.13 11.31 6.81
N GLY A 154 -6.06 11.97 5.66
CA GLY A 154 -7.10 11.88 4.64
C GLY A 154 -7.16 10.52 3.96
N GLU A 155 -6.00 9.93 3.66
CA GLU A 155 -5.92 8.68 2.90
C GLU A 155 -6.19 7.42 3.76
N GLY A 156 -5.87 7.44 5.06
CA GLY A 156 -5.99 6.26 5.93
C GLY A 156 -7.36 5.59 5.90
N PRO A 157 -8.49 6.30 5.98
CA PRO A 157 -9.83 5.72 5.94
C PRO A 157 -10.27 5.20 4.56
N VAL A 158 -9.60 5.55 3.48
CA VAL A 158 -10.05 5.30 2.09
C VAL A 158 -10.13 3.81 1.77
N THR A 159 -9.09 3.05 2.11
CA THR A 159 -9.05 1.61 1.85
C THR A 159 -10.16 0.84 2.57
N PRO A 160 -10.38 0.96 3.90
CA PRO A 160 -11.49 0.30 4.56
C PRO A 160 -12.86 0.77 4.07
N ALA A 161 -13.00 2.04 3.66
CA ALA A 161 -14.23 2.55 3.08
C ALA A 161 -14.55 1.92 1.71
N PHE A 162 -13.54 1.65 0.86
CA PHE A 162 -13.73 0.90 -0.39
C PHE A 162 -14.13 -0.55 -0.14
N VAL A 163 -13.57 -1.21 0.87
CA VAL A 163 -14.01 -2.57 1.26
C VAL A 163 -15.49 -2.57 1.63
N LEU A 164 -15.95 -1.58 2.37
CA LEU A 164 -17.37 -1.43 2.72
C LEU A 164 -18.25 -1.16 1.50
N LEU A 165 -17.82 -0.28 0.57
CA LEU A 165 -18.55 -0.02 -0.67
C LEU A 165 -18.65 -1.26 -1.54
N LEU A 166 -17.56 -2.02 -1.71
CA LEU A 166 -17.57 -3.29 -2.43
C LEU A 166 -18.56 -4.29 -1.82
N ALA A 167 -18.60 -4.36 -0.49
CA ALA A 167 -19.55 -5.25 0.19
C ALA A 167 -21.02 -4.88 -0.06
N ARG A 168 -21.33 -3.58 -0.24
CA ARG A 168 -22.69 -3.06 -0.44
C ARG A 168 -23.13 -3.00 -1.91
N TRP A 169 -22.17 -2.87 -2.85
CA TRP A 169 -22.44 -2.64 -4.28
C TRP A 169 -22.17 -3.85 -5.15
N VAL A 170 -21.40 -4.82 -4.69
CA VAL A 170 -20.92 -5.90 -5.55
C VAL A 170 -21.31 -7.26 -4.97
N PRO A 171 -22.02 -8.11 -5.76
CA PRO A 171 -22.31 -9.48 -5.38
C PRO A 171 -21.03 -10.27 -5.10
N PRO A 172 -21.07 -11.27 -4.18
CA PRO A 172 -19.87 -12.07 -3.84
C PRO A 172 -19.19 -12.72 -5.05
N SER A 173 -19.95 -13.13 -6.06
CA SER A 173 -19.44 -13.74 -7.30
C SER A 173 -18.58 -12.80 -8.16
N GLU A 174 -18.82 -11.47 -8.08
CA GLU A 174 -18.13 -10.46 -8.87
C GLU A 174 -17.10 -9.67 -8.02
N ARG A 175 -17.11 -9.82 -6.70
CA ARG A 175 -16.34 -9.02 -5.75
C ARG A 175 -14.84 -9.06 -6.01
N SER A 176 -14.30 -10.20 -6.41
CA SER A 176 -12.88 -10.35 -6.73
C SER A 176 -12.47 -9.48 -7.92
N ARG A 177 -13.30 -9.40 -8.97
CA ARG A 177 -13.02 -8.57 -10.16
C ARG A 177 -13.04 -7.08 -9.84
N PHE A 178 -14.09 -6.62 -9.14
CA PHE A 178 -14.21 -5.22 -8.76
C PHE A 178 -13.16 -4.81 -7.73
N GLY A 179 -12.82 -5.72 -6.80
CA GLY A 179 -11.73 -5.52 -5.86
C GLY A 179 -10.40 -5.38 -6.57
N ALA A 180 -10.07 -6.26 -7.51
CA ALA A 180 -8.86 -6.18 -8.32
C ALA A 180 -8.80 -4.88 -9.14
N MET A 181 -9.94 -4.43 -9.71
CA MET A 181 -10.01 -3.18 -10.45
C MET A 181 -9.75 -1.97 -9.56
N ILE A 182 -10.43 -1.85 -8.42
CA ILE A 182 -10.29 -0.70 -7.52
C ILE A 182 -8.89 -0.68 -6.87
N PHE A 183 -8.47 -1.78 -6.25
CA PHE A 183 -7.18 -1.83 -5.57
C PHE A 183 -5.98 -1.89 -6.52
N GLY A 184 -6.19 -2.34 -7.77
CA GLY A 184 -5.22 -2.23 -8.85
C GLY A 184 -4.85 -0.78 -9.18
N GLY A 185 -5.74 0.18 -8.90
CA GLY A 185 -5.46 1.61 -9.01
C GLY A 185 -4.21 2.05 -8.26
N ALA A 186 -3.96 1.47 -7.08
CA ALA A 186 -2.76 1.73 -6.30
C ALA A 186 -1.47 1.46 -7.09
N GLN A 187 -1.42 0.36 -7.84
CA GLN A 187 -0.26 0.03 -8.68
C GLN A 187 -0.14 0.99 -9.87
N VAL A 188 -1.28 1.36 -10.46
CA VAL A 188 -1.30 2.38 -11.52
C VAL A 188 -0.73 3.71 -11.01
N GLY A 189 -1.08 4.11 -9.77
CA GLY A 189 -0.54 5.31 -9.13
C GLY A 189 0.97 5.23 -8.90
N ASN A 190 1.48 4.10 -8.46
CA ASN A 190 2.92 3.87 -8.26
C ASN A 190 3.73 3.87 -9.57
N ILE A 191 3.09 3.52 -10.69
CA ILE A 191 3.71 3.59 -12.02
C ILE A 191 3.67 5.03 -12.55
N LEU A 192 2.49 5.64 -12.54
CA LEU A 192 2.28 6.97 -13.12
C LEU A 192 2.88 8.09 -12.28
N GLY A 193 2.92 7.93 -10.93
CA GLY A 193 3.47 8.93 -10.02
C GLY A 193 4.91 9.33 -10.35
N PRO A 194 5.88 8.41 -10.26
CA PRO A 194 7.26 8.70 -10.62
C PRO A 194 7.44 9.13 -12.08
N TYR A 195 6.77 8.45 -13.01
CA TYR A 195 6.89 8.74 -14.44
C TYR A 195 6.43 10.17 -14.79
N ILE A 196 5.22 10.56 -14.37
CA ILE A 196 4.68 11.90 -14.63
C ILE A 196 5.49 12.96 -13.85
N SER A 197 5.89 12.66 -12.61
CA SER A 197 6.77 13.57 -11.84
C SER A 197 8.09 13.82 -12.57
N GLY A 198 8.73 12.77 -13.09
CA GLY A 198 9.95 12.89 -13.88
C GLY A 198 9.78 13.74 -15.14
N LEU A 199 8.64 13.63 -15.82
CA LEU A 199 8.31 14.46 -16.99
C LEU A 199 8.07 15.94 -16.61
N LEU A 200 7.36 16.19 -15.49
CA LEU A 200 7.07 17.55 -15.03
C LEU A 200 8.30 18.28 -14.49
N LEU A 201 9.27 17.53 -13.98
CA LEU A 201 10.53 18.04 -13.43
C LEU A 201 11.63 18.17 -14.51
N ALA A 202 11.45 17.56 -15.68
CA ALA A 202 12.40 17.65 -16.77
C ALA A 202 12.58 19.10 -17.25
N ASP A 203 13.73 19.38 -17.88
CA ASP A 203 14.05 20.65 -18.51
C ASP A 203 13.92 21.87 -17.58
N GLY A 204 14.21 21.70 -16.28
CA GLY A 204 14.14 22.77 -15.28
C GLY A 204 12.74 23.07 -14.75
N GLY A 205 11.83 22.09 -14.83
CA GLY A 205 10.48 22.21 -14.29
C GLY A 205 10.45 22.49 -12.78
N ASP A 206 9.54 23.38 -12.35
CA ASP A 206 9.33 23.68 -10.93
C ASP A 206 8.72 22.48 -10.22
N TRP A 207 9.34 22.02 -9.12
CA TRP A 207 8.88 20.91 -8.31
C TRP A 207 7.44 21.10 -7.77
N ALA A 208 6.98 22.35 -7.60
CA ALA A 208 5.61 22.64 -7.17
C ALA A 208 4.55 22.18 -8.18
N ASN A 209 4.88 22.15 -9.47
CA ASN A 209 3.94 21.72 -10.50
C ASN A 209 3.49 20.28 -10.33
N VAL A 210 4.32 19.41 -9.76
CA VAL A 210 3.97 18.02 -9.46
C VAL A 210 2.83 17.96 -8.45
N PHE A 211 2.93 18.75 -7.37
CA PHE A 211 1.89 18.82 -6.34
C PHE A 211 0.60 19.44 -6.86
N TYR A 212 0.69 20.51 -7.66
CA TYR A 212 -0.49 21.13 -8.27
C TYR A 212 -1.18 20.20 -9.27
N CYS A 213 -0.42 19.44 -10.05
CA CYS A 213 -0.96 18.48 -11.01
C CYS A 213 -1.75 17.37 -10.30
N PHE A 214 -1.13 16.64 -9.39
CA PHE A 214 -1.79 15.49 -8.75
C PHE A 214 -2.88 15.91 -7.78
N GLY A 215 -2.67 16.96 -7.01
CA GLY A 215 -3.69 17.49 -6.12
C GLY A 215 -4.88 18.08 -6.87
N GLY A 216 -4.64 18.79 -7.99
CA GLY A 216 -5.67 19.31 -8.88
C GLY A 216 -6.52 18.20 -9.51
N LEU A 217 -5.88 17.12 -9.99
CA LEU A 217 -6.57 15.94 -10.50
C LEU A 217 -7.47 15.29 -9.44
N GLY A 218 -7.02 15.25 -8.18
CA GLY A 218 -7.82 14.72 -7.08
C GLY A 218 -9.04 15.58 -6.75
N ILE A 219 -8.93 16.89 -6.82
CA ILE A 219 -10.07 17.81 -6.65
C ILE A 219 -11.09 17.61 -7.79
N ILE A 220 -10.63 17.51 -9.02
CA ILE A 220 -11.49 17.23 -10.19
C ILE A 220 -12.18 15.88 -10.01
N TRP A 221 -11.43 14.83 -9.60
CA TRP A 221 -12.00 13.52 -9.34
C TRP A 221 -13.10 13.57 -8.25
N PHE A 222 -12.89 14.36 -7.18
CA PHE A 222 -13.88 14.51 -6.11
C PHE A 222 -15.23 15.05 -6.64
N LEU A 223 -15.22 15.98 -7.59
CA LEU A 223 -16.47 16.49 -8.21
C LEU A 223 -17.23 15.37 -8.91
N PHE A 224 -16.54 14.54 -9.70
CA PHE A 224 -17.16 13.37 -10.35
C PHE A 224 -17.65 12.35 -9.31
N TRP A 225 -16.87 12.11 -8.24
CA TRP A 225 -17.25 11.20 -7.18
C TRP A 225 -18.54 11.59 -6.47
N VAL A 226 -18.69 12.86 -6.11
CA VAL A 226 -19.90 13.36 -5.43
C VAL A 226 -21.12 13.20 -6.30
N LEU A 227 -21.00 13.46 -7.60
CA LEU A 227 -22.10 13.43 -8.56
C LEU A 227 -22.52 11.99 -8.92
N LEU A 228 -21.57 11.09 -9.08
CA LEU A 228 -21.80 9.77 -9.69
C LEU A 228 -21.81 8.60 -8.71
N CYS A 229 -21.22 8.71 -7.53
CA CYS A 229 -21.14 7.61 -6.56
C CYS A 229 -22.08 7.80 -5.37
N TYR A 230 -22.61 6.69 -4.84
CA TYR A 230 -23.51 6.65 -3.70
C TYR A 230 -23.14 5.52 -2.75
N SER A 231 -23.48 5.66 -1.45
CA SER A 231 -23.11 4.67 -0.42
C SER A 231 -23.83 3.33 -0.55
N THR A 232 -25.04 3.34 -1.14
CA THR A 232 -25.85 2.12 -1.32
C THR A 232 -26.62 2.17 -2.65
N PRO A 233 -26.91 1.02 -3.27
CA PRO A 233 -27.72 0.96 -4.48
C PRO A 233 -29.13 1.59 -4.30
N ASN A 234 -29.72 1.42 -3.11
CA ASN A 234 -31.07 1.89 -2.83
C ASN A 234 -31.21 3.43 -2.81
N THR A 235 -30.11 4.15 -2.55
CA THR A 235 -30.08 5.61 -2.49
C THR A 235 -29.60 6.26 -3.79
N HIS A 236 -29.29 5.45 -4.80
CA HIS A 236 -28.74 5.95 -6.07
C HIS A 236 -29.86 6.43 -7.01
N PRO A 237 -29.84 7.69 -7.48
CA PRO A 237 -30.94 8.24 -8.28
C PRO A 237 -30.95 7.77 -9.73
N TYR A 238 -29.83 7.24 -10.25
CA TYR A 238 -29.66 6.86 -11.67
C TYR A 238 -29.49 5.34 -11.87
N ILE A 239 -29.68 4.52 -10.84
CA ILE A 239 -29.60 3.06 -10.96
C ILE A 239 -30.86 2.54 -11.68
N SER A 240 -30.70 1.57 -12.59
CA SER A 240 -31.83 0.90 -13.21
C SER A 240 -32.51 -0.03 -12.21
N ASP A 241 -33.84 -0.21 -12.35
CA ASP A 241 -34.60 -1.11 -11.47
C ASP A 241 -34.11 -2.55 -11.61
N GLU A 242 -33.69 -2.97 -12.81
CA GLU A 242 -33.10 -4.29 -13.07
C GLU A 242 -31.80 -4.51 -12.30
N GLU A 243 -30.88 -3.54 -12.33
CA GLU A 243 -29.62 -3.61 -11.58
C GLU A 243 -29.88 -3.61 -10.07
N LYS A 244 -30.79 -2.77 -9.61
CA LYS A 244 -31.17 -2.69 -8.20
C LYS A 244 -31.76 -4.01 -7.68
N GLU A 245 -32.64 -4.63 -8.47
CA GLU A 245 -33.21 -5.95 -8.14
C GLU A 245 -32.13 -7.03 -8.15
N TYR A 246 -31.28 -7.06 -9.18
CA TYR A 246 -30.14 -7.97 -9.28
C TYR A 246 -29.22 -7.88 -8.07
N LEU A 247 -28.85 -6.66 -7.65
CA LEU A 247 -27.95 -6.44 -6.50
C LEU A 247 -28.61 -6.87 -5.19
N ASN A 248 -29.85 -6.46 -4.96
CA ASN A 248 -30.59 -6.81 -3.75
C ASN A 248 -30.75 -8.33 -3.61
N LYS A 249 -31.13 -9.01 -4.69
CA LYS A 249 -31.30 -10.48 -4.70
C LYS A 249 -30.01 -11.21 -4.39
N ASN A 250 -28.91 -10.84 -5.03
CA ASN A 250 -27.63 -11.56 -4.91
C ASN A 250 -26.85 -11.18 -3.62
N ILE A 251 -27.00 -9.95 -3.11
CA ILE A 251 -26.36 -9.53 -1.86
C ILE A 251 -27.12 -10.07 -0.65
N ILE A 252 -28.47 -10.06 -0.66
CA ILE A 252 -29.30 -10.61 0.42
C ILE A 252 -29.16 -12.14 0.47
N ALA A 253 -29.20 -12.81 -0.68
CA ALA A 253 -29.05 -14.27 -0.76
C ALA A 253 -27.71 -14.78 -0.21
N SER A 254 -26.67 -13.94 -0.18
CA SER A 254 -25.35 -14.31 0.34
C SER A 254 -25.29 -14.38 1.89
N GLY A 255 -26.38 -14.08 2.60
CA GLY A 255 -26.42 -14.14 4.06
C GLY A 255 -25.55 -13.10 4.77
N LEU A 256 -25.04 -12.11 4.06
CA LEU A 256 -24.21 -11.00 4.60
C LEU A 256 -24.95 -10.11 5.62
N HIS A 257 -26.28 -10.30 5.76
CA HIS A 257 -27.08 -9.71 6.86
C HIS A 257 -27.06 -10.55 8.14
N LYS A 258 -26.37 -11.71 8.15
CA LYS A 258 -26.14 -12.40 9.42
C LYS A 258 -25.31 -11.49 10.29
N LYS A 259 -25.93 -10.88 11.29
CA LYS A 259 -25.25 -10.02 12.25
C LYS A 259 -24.12 -10.84 12.86
N LEU A 260 -22.88 -10.60 12.46
CA LEU A 260 -21.71 -11.22 13.08
C LEU A 260 -21.67 -10.87 14.56
N ASP A 261 -21.23 -11.79 15.36
CA ASP A 261 -20.94 -11.52 16.77
C ASP A 261 -19.88 -10.40 16.89
N PRO A 262 -19.84 -9.68 18.01
CA PRO A 262 -18.82 -8.66 18.23
C PRO A 262 -17.41 -9.27 18.08
N VAL A 263 -16.52 -8.53 17.40
CA VAL A 263 -15.14 -8.99 17.18
C VAL A 263 -14.49 -9.38 18.51
N PRO A 264 -13.96 -10.59 18.63
CA PRO A 264 -13.35 -11.06 19.88
C PRO A 264 -11.91 -10.52 20.04
N PHE A 265 -11.75 -9.21 20.15
CA PHE A 265 -10.44 -8.53 20.19
C PHE A 265 -9.44 -9.15 21.16
N LYS A 266 -9.91 -9.62 22.34
CA LYS A 266 -9.03 -10.23 23.34
C LYS A 266 -8.45 -11.56 22.86
N ALA A 267 -9.21 -12.37 22.13
CA ALA A 267 -8.76 -13.61 21.55
C ALA A 267 -7.88 -13.36 20.31
N LEU A 268 -8.30 -12.42 19.47
CA LEU A 268 -7.58 -11.98 18.28
C LEU A 268 -6.17 -11.49 18.64
N LEU A 269 -6.02 -10.58 19.62
CA LEU A 269 -4.73 -10.05 20.06
C LEU A 269 -3.80 -11.10 20.74
N ARG A 270 -4.35 -12.25 21.15
CA ARG A 270 -3.58 -13.37 21.71
C ARG A 270 -3.28 -14.48 20.70
N SER A 271 -3.75 -14.32 19.48
CA SER A 271 -3.53 -15.30 18.42
C SER A 271 -2.10 -15.19 17.87
N ALA A 272 -1.26 -16.20 18.15
CA ALA A 272 0.09 -16.25 17.61
C ALA A 272 0.11 -16.22 16.06
N PRO A 273 -0.75 -16.97 15.31
CA PRO A 273 -0.78 -16.89 13.87
C PRO A 273 -1.08 -15.48 13.33
N LEU A 274 -1.89 -14.67 14.03
CA LEU A 274 -2.15 -13.30 13.65
C LEU A 274 -0.89 -12.43 13.76
N TRP A 275 -0.15 -12.51 14.88
CA TRP A 275 1.07 -11.73 15.05
C TRP A 275 2.19 -12.15 14.10
N VAL A 276 2.28 -13.43 13.80
CA VAL A 276 3.22 -13.95 12.78
C VAL A 276 2.86 -13.41 11.40
N LEU A 277 1.56 -13.31 11.08
CA LEU A 277 1.08 -12.70 9.83
C LEU A 277 1.38 -11.20 9.79
N VAL A 278 1.17 -10.48 10.90
CA VAL A 278 1.56 -9.06 11.03
C VAL A 278 3.06 -8.89 10.77
N LEU A 279 3.89 -9.74 11.36
CA LEU A 279 5.34 -9.67 11.21
C LEU A 279 5.77 -9.93 9.75
N ALA A 280 5.13 -10.90 9.07
CA ALA A 280 5.37 -11.15 7.65
C ALA A 280 4.95 -9.96 6.76
N ALA A 281 3.84 -9.30 7.10
CA ALA A 281 3.38 -8.10 6.41
C ALA A 281 4.33 -6.91 6.65
N VAL A 282 4.80 -6.70 7.90
CA VAL A 282 5.82 -5.70 8.23
C VAL A 282 7.10 -5.93 7.41
N GLY A 283 7.56 -7.19 7.31
CA GLY A 283 8.74 -7.51 6.52
C GLY A 283 8.58 -7.17 5.04
N HIS A 284 7.46 -7.56 4.44
CA HIS A 284 7.18 -7.21 3.04
C HIS A 284 7.09 -5.69 2.84
N ASP A 285 6.31 -5.01 3.69
CA ASP A 285 6.09 -3.57 3.58
C ASP A 285 7.38 -2.78 3.83
N TRP A 286 8.31 -3.31 4.63
CA TRP A 286 9.64 -2.73 4.80
C TRP A 286 10.39 -2.63 3.46
N GLY A 287 10.52 -3.76 2.75
CA GLY A 287 11.14 -3.76 1.42
C GLY A 287 10.37 -2.90 0.41
N TYR A 288 9.04 -2.98 0.43
CA TYR A 288 8.18 -2.23 -0.47
C TYR A 288 8.30 -0.72 -0.26
N PHE A 289 8.28 -0.24 1.00
CA PHE A 289 8.43 1.19 1.29
C PHE A 289 9.84 1.70 1.00
N THR A 290 10.90 0.92 1.23
CA THR A 290 12.24 1.29 0.77
C THR A 290 12.26 1.52 -0.74
N MET A 291 11.64 0.63 -1.53
CA MET A 291 11.59 0.81 -2.97
C MET A 291 10.77 2.04 -3.38
N ILE A 292 9.66 2.34 -2.70
CA ILE A 292 8.75 3.41 -3.09
C ILE A 292 9.26 4.79 -2.70
N THR A 293 9.97 4.90 -1.58
CA THR A 293 10.44 6.18 -1.03
C THR A 293 11.87 6.49 -1.45
N ASP A 294 12.75 5.49 -1.46
CA ASP A 294 14.19 5.73 -1.52
C ASP A 294 14.83 5.31 -2.85
N LEU A 295 14.17 4.43 -3.66
CA LEU A 295 14.71 4.00 -4.96
C LEU A 295 14.94 5.16 -5.94
N PRO A 296 14.01 6.16 -6.09
CA PRO A 296 14.26 7.31 -6.94
C PRO A 296 15.51 8.09 -6.54
N LYS A 297 15.75 8.17 -5.22
CA LYS A 297 16.92 8.83 -4.67
C LYS A 297 18.21 8.07 -4.97
N TYR A 298 18.20 6.73 -4.80
CA TYR A 298 19.32 5.88 -5.20
C TYR A 298 19.67 6.05 -6.68
N PHE A 299 18.67 6.16 -7.56
CA PHE A 299 18.87 6.37 -8.99
C PHE A 299 19.44 7.77 -9.31
N SER A 300 18.95 8.81 -8.64
CA SER A 300 19.43 10.20 -8.81
C SER A 300 20.82 10.39 -8.22
N ASP A 301 21.00 10.03 -6.95
CA ASP A 301 22.16 10.47 -6.17
C ASP A 301 23.35 9.53 -6.29
N VAL A 302 23.10 8.21 -6.43
CA VAL A 302 24.17 7.19 -6.55
C VAL A 302 24.45 6.86 -8.01
N LEU A 303 23.42 6.47 -8.78
CA LEU A 303 23.59 6.06 -10.18
C LEU A 303 23.63 7.24 -11.15
N LYS A 304 23.37 8.46 -10.69
CA LYS A 304 23.44 9.70 -11.49
C LYS A 304 22.59 9.65 -12.76
N PHE A 305 21.38 9.11 -12.66
CA PHE A 305 20.37 9.26 -13.71
C PHE A 305 19.86 10.71 -13.73
N ASN A 306 19.56 11.23 -14.92
CA ASN A 306 18.83 12.48 -15.00
C ASN A 306 17.38 12.30 -14.48
N ILE A 307 16.71 13.39 -14.12
CA ILE A 307 15.38 13.32 -13.44
C ILE A 307 14.30 12.62 -14.28
N LYS A 308 14.34 12.77 -15.59
CA LYS A 308 13.42 12.11 -16.53
C LYS A 308 13.66 10.59 -16.58
N GLU A 309 14.93 10.20 -16.65
CA GLU A 309 15.32 8.79 -16.58
C GLU A 309 14.99 8.19 -15.21
N THR A 310 15.26 8.91 -14.12
CA THR A 310 14.91 8.50 -12.76
C THR A 310 13.43 8.19 -12.64
N GLY A 311 12.56 9.05 -13.17
CA GLY A 311 11.10 8.83 -13.18
C GLY A 311 10.69 7.57 -13.94
N LEU A 312 11.24 7.37 -15.13
CA LEU A 312 10.97 6.19 -15.96
C LEU A 312 11.51 4.91 -15.30
N MET A 313 12.78 4.91 -14.88
CA MET A 313 13.42 3.73 -14.28
C MET A 313 12.77 3.35 -12.95
N SER A 314 12.30 4.33 -12.18
CA SER A 314 11.54 4.08 -10.94
C SER A 314 10.14 3.49 -11.19
N ALA A 315 9.53 3.72 -12.34
CA ALA A 315 8.23 3.16 -12.70
C ALA A 315 8.31 1.69 -13.14
N LEU A 316 9.39 1.27 -13.80
CA LEU A 316 9.53 -0.08 -14.37
C LEU A 316 9.40 -1.22 -13.35
N PRO A 317 9.98 -1.16 -12.14
CA PRO A 317 9.82 -2.18 -11.12
C PRO A 317 8.35 -2.41 -10.72
N TYR A 318 7.53 -1.35 -10.67
CA TYR A 318 6.10 -1.46 -10.32
C TYR A 318 5.27 -2.07 -11.46
N ILE A 319 5.64 -1.82 -12.71
CA ILE A 319 5.02 -2.52 -13.86
C ILE A 319 5.26 -4.02 -13.73
N ALA A 320 6.51 -4.42 -13.47
CA ALA A 320 6.86 -5.81 -13.27
C ALA A 320 6.09 -6.43 -12.08
N MET A 321 6.07 -5.75 -10.93
CA MET A 321 5.31 -6.20 -9.75
C MET A 321 3.83 -6.41 -10.07
N TYR A 322 3.21 -5.47 -10.79
CA TYR A 322 1.79 -5.55 -11.16
C TYR A 322 1.51 -6.75 -12.06
N VAL A 323 2.29 -6.95 -13.12
CA VAL A 323 2.15 -8.09 -14.04
C VAL A 323 2.37 -9.41 -13.31
N PHE A 324 3.44 -9.53 -12.53
CA PHE A 324 3.78 -10.76 -11.83
C PHE A 324 2.81 -11.08 -10.68
N SER A 325 2.13 -10.09 -10.10
CA SER A 325 1.08 -10.35 -9.11
C SER A 325 -0.05 -11.22 -9.68
N PHE A 326 -0.46 -10.98 -10.93
CA PHE A 326 -1.46 -11.82 -11.61
C PHE A 326 -0.92 -13.22 -11.95
N ILE A 327 0.35 -13.30 -12.37
CA ILE A 327 1.00 -14.58 -12.67
C ILE A 327 1.04 -15.45 -11.40
N PHE A 328 1.51 -14.90 -10.28
CA PHE A 328 1.58 -15.63 -9.01
C PHE A 328 0.20 -15.99 -8.46
N ALA A 329 -0.80 -15.11 -8.58
CA ALA A 329 -2.16 -15.42 -8.18
C ALA A 329 -2.73 -16.58 -8.99
N SER A 330 -2.59 -16.54 -10.32
CA SER A 330 -3.05 -17.61 -11.21
C SER A 330 -2.33 -18.94 -10.96
N LEU A 331 -1.02 -18.87 -10.69
CA LEU A 331 -0.22 -20.06 -10.38
C LEU A 331 -0.63 -20.66 -9.03
N CYS A 332 -0.86 -19.84 -8.00
CA CYS A 332 -1.32 -20.28 -6.69
C CYS A 332 -2.67 -20.99 -6.81
N ASP A 333 -3.64 -20.39 -7.51
CA ASP A 333 -4.97 -20.95 -7.70
C ASP A 333 -4.91 -22.28 -8.46
N LEU A 334 -4.06 -22.37 -9.49
CA LEU A 334 -3.84 -23.60 -10.25
C LEU A 334 -3.29 -24.72 -9.37
N CYS A 335 -2.28 -24.43 -8.55
CA CYS A 335 -1.65 -25.39 -7.65
C CYS A 335 -2.62 -25.90 -6.58
N VAL A 336 -3.42 -25.00 -5.99
CA VAL A 336 -4.47 -25.36 -5.03
C VAL A 336 -5.56 -26.22 -5.70
N LYS A 337 -6.01 -25.83 -6.89
CA LYS A 337 -7.03 -26.58 -7.67
C LYS A 337 -6.56 -27.98 -8.02
N LYS A 338 -5.28 -28.15 -8.40
CA LYS A 338 -4.64 -29.44 -8.69
C LYS A 338 -4.26 -30.23 -7.43
N LYS A 339 -4.49 -29.67 -6.22
CA LYS A 339 -4.14 -30.30 -4.94
C LYS A 339 -2.63 -30.64 -4.82
N TRP A 340 -1.75 -29.87 -5.44
CA TRP A 340 -0.31 -30.09 -5.33
C TRP A 340 0.21 -29.75 -3.94
N HIS A 341 -0.45 -28.83 -3.24
CA HIS A 341 -0.17 -28.47 -1.84
C HIS A 341 -1.44 -28.01 -1.13
N SER A 342 -1.40 -28.00 0.21
CA SER A 342 -2.45 -27.40 1.03
C SER A 342 -2.43 -25.87 0.92
N ILE A 343 -3.52 -25.20 1.31
CA ILE A 343 -3.60 -23.74 1.33
C ILE A 343 -2.46 -23.16 2.19
N GLY A 344 -2.28 -23.67 3.42
CA GLY A 344 -1.25 -23.19 4.34
C GLY A 344 0.17 -23.37 3.79
N THR A 345 0.47 -24.52 3.17
CA THR A 345 1.77 -24.75 2.51
C THR A 345 1.97 -23.79 1.34
N GLY A 346 0.92 -23.56 0.53
CA GLY A 346 0.97 -22.58 -0.56
C GLY A 346 1.29 -21.18 -0.05
N ARG A 347 0.62 -20.73 1.04
CA ARG A 347 0.92 -19.42 1.64
C ARG A 347 2.38 -19.30 2.06
N LYS A 348 2.96 -20.33 2.67
CA LYS A 348 4.38 -20.36 3.07
C LYS A 348 5.33 -20.29 1.86
N ILE A 349 5.07 -21.06 0.80
CA ILE A 349 5.89 -21.06 -0.42
C ILE A 349 5.86 -19.67 -1.06
N TYR A 350 4.67 -19.11 -1.33
CA TYR A 350 4.56 -17.82 -2.00
C TYR A 350 5.06 -16.65 -1.13
N THR A 351 4.95 -16.72 0.19
CA THR A 351 5.59 -15.75 1.09
C THR A 351 7.11 -15.83 0.99
N THR A 352 7.69 -17.03 0.93
CA THR A 352 9.14 -17.19 0.77
C THR A 352 9.62 -16.65 -0.56
N VAL A 353 8.89 -16.95 -1.65
CA VAL A 353 9.19 -16.42 -2.99
C VAL A 353 9.12 -14.89 -3.01
N SER A 354 8.12 -14.28 -2.34
CA SER A 354 7.91 -12.83 -2.33
C SER A 354 8.74 -12.06 -1.30
N SER A 355 9.48 -12.74 -0.45
CA SER A 355 10.35 -12.10 0.57
C SER A 355 11.82 -12.42 0.33
N SER A 356 12.21 -13.70 0.26
CA SER A 356 13.63 -14.09 0.20
C SER A 356 14.25 -13.85 -1.18
N ILE A 357 13.51 -14.10 -2.28
CA ILE A 357 14.02 -13.85 -3.62
C ILE A 357 14.21 -12.35 -3.90
N PRO A 358 13.24 -11.46 -3.61
CA PRO A 358 13.46 -10.02 -3.70
C PRO A 358 14.64 -9.53 -2.88
N ALA A 359 14.76 -10.00 -1.64
CA ALA A 359 15.88 -9.63 -0.78
C ALA A 359 17.24 -9.94 -1.41
N LEU A 360 17.35 -11.13 -2.05
CA LEU A 360 18.56 -11.51 -2.77
C LEU A 360 18.85 -10.57 -3.95
N PHE A 361 17.84 -10.24 -4.77
CA PHE A 361 18.02 -9.33 -5.90
C PHE A 361 18.39 -7.91 -5.48
N ILE A 362 17.85 -7.40 -4.36
CA ILE A 362 18.22 -6.10 -3.78
C ILE A 362 19.71 -6.11 -3.40
N ILE A 363 20.18 -7.18 -2.74
CA ILE A 363 21.59 -7.29 -2.40
C ILE A 363 22.47 -7.37 -3.67
N LEU A 364 22.10 -8.17 -4.65
CA LEU A 364 22.84 -8.26 -5.90
C LEU A 364 22.90 -6.88 -6.60
N ALA A 365 21.80 -6.13 -6.62
CA ALA A 365 21.78 -4.77 -7.14
C ALA A 365 22.77 -3.83 -6.42
N SER A 366 22.97 -4.00 -5.10
CA SER A 366 23.94 -3.21 -4.34
C SER A 366 25.42 -3.51 -4.73
N TYR A 367 25.67 -4.64 -5.37
CA TYR A 367 27.00 -5.05 -5.82
C TYR A 367 27.24 -4.83 -7.33
N SER A 368 26.23 -4.39 -8.09
CA SER A 368 26.38 -4.05 -9.52
C SER A 368 27.23 -2.78 -9.76
N GLY A 369 27.60 -2.06 -8.67
CA GLY A 369 28.39 -0.84 -8.76
C GLY A 369 27.72 0.20 -9.63
N CYS A 370 28.44 0.75 -10.60
CA CYS A 370 27.93 1.77 -11.53
C CYS A 370 27.31 1.20 -12.81
N ASN A 371 27.10 -0.12 -12.90
CA ASN A 371 26.40 -0.72 -14.04
C ASN A 371 24.89 -0.44 -13.92
N ARG A 372 24.45 0.67 -14.51
CA ARG A 372 23.07 1.17 -14.44
C ARG A 372 22.05 0.15 -14.93
N ALA A 373 22.31 -0.53 -16.06
CA ALA A 373 21.39 -1.49 -16.66
C ALA A 373 21.22 -2.72 -15.78
N GLU A 374 22.31 -3.22 -15.20
CA GLU A 374 22.29 -4.35 -14.28
C GLU A 374 21.55 -4.02 -12.98
N ALA A 375 21.83 -2.87 -12.35
CA ALA A 375 21.15 -2.42 -11.14
C ALA A 375 19.63 -2.31 -11.35
N VAL A 376 19.20 -1.61 -12.42
CA VAL A 376 17.77 -1.46 -12.74
C VAL A 376 17.13 -2.81 -13.03
N GLY A 377 17.79 -3.68 -13.81
CA GLY A 377 17.29 -5.03 -14.10
C GLY A 377 17.06 -5.87 -12.84
N LEU A 378 17.98 -5.80 -11.87
CA LEU A 378 17.88 -6.51 -10.59
C LEU A 378 16.76 -5.93 -9.70
N PHE A 379 16.55 -4.60 -9.67
CA PHE A 379 15.40 -4.02 -8.98
C PHE A 379 14.07 -4.37 -9.64
N ILE A 380 14.00 -4.41 -10.97
CA ILE A 380 12.83 -4.91 -11.70
C ILE A 380 12.54 -6.37 -11.31
N ALA A 381 13.55 -7.24 -11.31
CA ALA A 381 13.40 -8.62 -10.89
C ALA A 381 12.95 -8.75 -9.43
N SER A 382 13.55 -7.97 -8.53
CA SER A 382 13.14 -7.92 -7.13
C SER A 382 11.65 -7.61 -6.99
N MET A 383 11.18 -6.53 -7.58
CA MET A 383 9.77 -6.12 -7.48
C MET A 383 8.82 -7.08 -8.18
N ALA A 384 9.25 -7.71 -9.29
CA ALA A 384 8.46 -8.77 -9.93
C ALA A 384 8.12 -9.90 -8.95
N PHE A 385 9.13 -10.41 -8.22
CA PHE A 385 8.90 -11.47 -7.23
C PHE A 385 8.14 -10.98 -5.99
N MET A 386 8.27 -9.71 -5.57
CA MET A 386 7.45 -9.11 -4.52
C MET A 386 5.95 -9.17 -4.82
N GLY A 387 5.55 -9.22 -6.09
CA GLY A 387 4.15 -9.42 -6.50
C GLY A 387 3.48 -10.67 -5.94
N GLY A 388 4.25 -11.69 -5.54
CA GLY A 388 3.75 -12.91 -4.86
C GLY A 388 3.08 -12.67 -3.51
N PHE A 389 3.33 -11.52 -2.87
CA PHE A 389 2.69 -11.10 -1.63
C PHE A 389 1.15 -11.08 -1.72
N TYR A 390 0.61 -10.67 -2.85
CA TYR A 390 -0.84 -10.58 -3.04
C TYR A 390 -1.54 -11.94 -3.03
N SER A 391 -0.83 -13.02 -3.39
CA SER A 391 -1.33 -14.40 -3.34
C SER A 391 -0.98 -15.15 -2.05
N SER A 392 -0.25 -14.53 -1.14
CA SER A 392 0.19 -15.13 0.12
C SER A 392 -0.29 -14.36 1.35
N VAL A 393 0.56 -13.53 1.93
CA VAL A 393 0.30 -12.81 3.20
C VAL A 393 -0.97 -11.96 3.12
N LYS A 394 -1.23 -11.28 1.98
CA LYS A 394 -2.38 -10.40 1.80
C LYS A 394 -3.73 -11.14 1.94
N ILE A 395 -3.80 -12.35 1.41
CA ILE A 395 -5.03 -13.18 1.47
C ILE A 395 -5.09 -14.00 2.76
N ASN A 396 -3.95 -14.32 3.38
CA ASN A 396 -3.91 -15.21 4.54
C ASN A 396 -4.73 -14.69 5.74
N ALA A 397 -4.94 -13.39 5.86
CA ALA A 397 -5.87 -12.83 6.85
C ALA A 397 -7.32 -13.36 6.69
N MET A 398 -7.72 -13.67 5.46
CA MET A 398 -9.03 -14.27 5.16
C MET A 398 -9.05 -15.76 5.45
N ASP A 399 -7.89 -16.45 5.31
CA ASP A 399 -7.80 -17.88 5.61
C ASP A 399 -7.90 -18.14 7.11
N ILE A 400 -7.20 -17.33 7.94
CA ILE A 400 -7.18 -17.50 9.41
C ILE A 400 -8.44 -17.00 10.11
N ALA A 401 -9.20 -16.08 9.48
CA ALA A 401 -10.40 -15.49 10.06
C ALA A 401 -11.47 -15.17 8.98
N PRO A 402 -12.10 -16.16 8.37
CA PRO A 402 -13.12 -15.95 7.32
C PRO A 402 -14.26 -15.03 7.76
N ASN A 403 -14.77 -15.17 9.00
CA ASN A 403 -15.87 -14.36 9.53
C ASN A 403 -15.43 -12.92 9.89
N TYR A 404 -14.18 -12.71 10.30
CA TYR A 404 -13.63 -11.42 10.68
C TYR A 404 -12.51 -10.95 9.72
N ALA A 405 -12.52 -11.42 8.49
CA ALA A 405 -11.48 -11.16 7.48
C ALA A 405 -11.17 -9.67 7.30
N GLY A 406 -12.20 -8.82 7.27
CA GLY A 406 -12.03 -7.36 7.16
C GLY A 406 -11.27 -6.76 8.32
N THR A 407 -11.64 -7.13 9.55
CA THR A 407 -10.97 -6.65 10.77
C THR A 407 -9.53 -7.15 10.86
N CYS A 408 -9.29 -8.44 10.57
CA CYS A 408 -7.95 -9.01 10.53
C CYS A 408 -7.07 -8.34 9.48
N SER A 409 -7.58 -8.15 8.27
CA SER A 409 -6.84 -7.48 7.20
C SER A 409 -6.52 -6.02 7.55
N ALA A 410 -7.48 -5.29 8.15
CA ALA A 410 -7.25 -3.92 8.59
C ALA A 410 -6.20 -3.85 9.71
N PHE A 411 -6.22 -4.79 10.66
CA PHE A 411 -5.26 -4.88 11.75
C PHE A 411 -3.85 -5.19 11.21
N VAL A 412 -3.73 -6.19 10.34
CA VAL A 412 -2.45 -6.59 9.73
C VAL A 412 -1.86 -5.45 8.89
N ASN A 413 -2.65 -4.86 7.99
CA ASN A 413 -2.17 -3.79 7.12
C ASN A 413 -1.88 -2.49 7.89
N GLY A 414 -2.70 -2.17 8.91
CA GLY A 414 -2.49 -0.97 9.72
C GLY A 414 -1.20 -1.03 10.54
N LEU A 415 -0.85 -2.20 11.10
CA LEU A 415 0.41 -2.39 11.80
C LEU A 415 1.61 -2.49 10.83
N ALA A 416 1.43 -3.13 9.68
CA ALA A 416 2.48 -3.21 8.66
C ALA A 416 2.89 -1.82 8.13
N ALA A 417 1.94 -0.89 8.02
CA ALA A 417 2.21 0.48 7.58
C ALA A 417 3.17 1.27 8.52
N ILE A 418 3.40 0.79 9.75
CA ILE A 418 4.42 1.37 10.66
C ILE A 418 5.82 1.26 10.04
N SER A 419 6.07 0.24 9.21
CA SER A 419 7.34 0.14 8.46
C SER A 419 7.57 1.35 7.55
N GLY A 420 6.51 1.96 7.01
CA GLY A 420 6.60 3.20 6.23
C GLY A 420 7.05 4.43 7.04
N ILE A 421 6.89 4.40 8.37
CA ILE A 421 7.46 5.43 9.25
C ILE A 421 8.96 5.18 9.47
N ILE A 422 9.32 3.93 9.73
CA ILE A 422 10.69 3.58 10.16
C ILE A 422 11.65 3.59 8.97
N THR A 423 11.22 3.03 7.83
CA THR A 423 12.11 2.72 6.69
C THR A 423 12.78 3.95 6.08
N PRO A 424 12.07 5.01 5.65
CA PRO A 424 12.73 6.16 5.01
C PRO A 424 13.62 6.92 5.99
N TYR A 425 13.20 7.01 7.26
CA TYR A 425 14.01 7.66 8.29
C TYR A 425 15.30 6.88 8.55
N LEU A 426 15.22 5.55 8.65
CA LEU A 426 16.41 4.71 8.84
C LEU A 426 17.35 4.77 7.64
N VAL A 427 16.82 4.75 6.41
CA VAL A 427 17.63 4.89 5.20
C VAL A 427 18.36 6.23 5.23
N GLY A 428 17.68 7.34 5.54
CA GLY A 428 18.32 8.66 5.65
C GLY A 428 19.44 8.70 6.69
N LEU A 429 19.26 8.01 7.84
CA LEU A 429 20.34 7.90 8.85
C LEU A 429 21.53 7.05 8.39
N LEU A 430 21.29 6.03 7.57
CA LEU A 430 22.32 5.10 7.10
C LEU A 430 23.08 5.61 5.87
N THR A 431 22.53 6.61 5.18
CA THR A 431 23.08 7.13 3.92
C THR A 431 23.35 8.64 3.94
N PRO A 432 24.09 9.17 4.95
CA PRO A 432 24.33 10.62 5.07
C PRO A 432 25.11 11.20 3.89
N ASP A 433 26.04 10.44 3.29
CA ASP A 433 26.88 10.91 2.18
C ASP A 433 26.49 10.28 0.84
N GLN A 434 25.38 9.52 0.77
CA GLN A 434 24.85 8.87 -0.43
C GLN A 434 25.87 7.99 -1.18
N THR A 435 26.81 7.36 -0.45
CA THR A 435 27.81 6.49 -1.05
C THR A 435 27.27 5.08 -1.34
N ILE A 436 27.87 4.38 -2.32
CA ILE A 436 27.53 2.99 -2.64
C ILE A 436 27.67 2.09 -1.39
N GLY A 437 28.71 2.35 -0.57
CA GLY A 437 28.96 1.62 0.67
C GLY A 437 27.83 1.77 1.67
N GLN A 438 27.34 2.99 1.90
CA GLN A 438 26.25 3.30 2.81
C GLN A 438 24.91 2.69 2.33
N TRP A 439 24.61 2.83 1.04
CA TRP A 439 23.43 2.19 0.45
C TRP A 439 23.45 0.67 0.54
N ARG A 440 24.64 0.07 0.44
CA ARG A 440 24.80 -1.38 0.65
C ARG A 440 24.39 -1.80 2.07
N ILE A 441 24.74 -1.00 3.09
CA ILE A 441 24.31 -1.23 4.48
C ILE A 441 22.78 -1.13 4.58
N ALA A 442 22.18 -0.10 3.98
CA ALA A 442 20.73 0.06 3.95
C ALA A 442 20.03 -1.16 3.31
N PHE A 443 20.52 -1.65 2.16
CA PHE A 443 19.97 -2.84 1.51
C PHE A 443 20.20 -4.13 2.30
N TRP A 444 21.29 -4.26 3.05
CA TRP A 444 21.48 -5.38 3.98
C TRP A 444 20.47 -5.36 5.15
N THR A 445 20.06 -4.17 5.62
CA THR A 445 18.97 -4.11 6.62
C THR A 445 17.64 -4.56 6.03
N VAL A 446 17.32 -4.19 4.79
CA VAL A 446 16.14 -4.69 4.06
C VAL A 446 16.19 -6.20 3.93
N PHE A 447 17.32 -6.76 3.53
CA PHE A 447 17.52 -8.21 3.43
C PHE A 447 17.26 -8.92 4.75
N ALA A 448 17.88 -8.43 5.85
CA ALA A 448 17.75 -9.02 7.18
C ALA A 448 16.28 -9.04 7.65
N VAL A 449 15.55 -7.95 7.42
CA VAL A 449 14.14 -7.84 7.80
C VAL A 449 13.27 -8.76 6.94
N LEU A 450 13.39 -8.74 5.61
CA LEU A 450 12.61 -9.58 4.70
C LEU A 450 12.82 -11.07 4.99
N VAL A 451 14.07 -11.51 5.11
CA VAL A 451 14.41 -12.92 5.36
C VAL A 451 14.07 -13.33 6.78
N GLY A 452 14.38 -12.50 7.78
CA GLY A 452 14.10 -12.77 9.19
C GLY A 452 12.61 -12.95 9.47
N THR A 453 11.77 -12.04 8.96
CA THR A 453 10.30 -12.14 9.12
C THR A 453 9.72 -13.32 8.35
N ASN A 454 10.28 -13.65 7.18
CA ASN A 454 9.88 -14.84 6.43
C ASN A 454 10.22 -16.14 7.18
N ILE A 455 11.39 -16.26 7.81
CA ILE A 455 11.74 -17.42 8.61
C ILE A 455 10.74 -17.62 9.77
N VAL A 456 10.38 -16.54 10.46
CA VAL A 456 9.35 -16.59 11.51
C VAL A 456 8.02 -17.08 10.94
N TYR A 457 7.61 -16.58 9.77
CA TYR A 457 6.38 -17.00 9.12
C TYR A 457 6.43 -18.46 8.65
N LEU A 458 7.56 -18.96 8.16
CA LEU A 458 7.73 -20.35 7.77
C LEU A 458 7.53 -21.32 8.95
N ILE A 459 8.02 -20.94 10.14
CA ILE A 459 7.95 -21.79 11.33
C ILE A 459 6.54 -21.76 11.93
N TRP A 460 5.97 -20.57 12.17
CA TRP A 460 4.74 -20.40 12.95
C TRP A 460 3.52 -19.94 12.15
N GLY A 461 3.66 -19.63 10.85
CA GLY A 461 2.56 -19.20 10.00
C GLY A 461 1.53 -20.32 9.82
N SER A 462 0.25 -19.95 9.83
CA SER A 462 -0.89 -20.85 9.62
C SER A 462 -1.78 -20.35 8.48
N GLY A 463 -2.33 -21.26 7.69
CA GLY A 463 -3.37 -21.01 6.70
C GLY A 463 -4.73 -21.60 7.12
N GLU A 464 -4.90 -21.97 8.38
CA GLU A 464 -6.11 -22.61 8.91
C GLU A 464 -6.93 -21.60 9.71
N PRO A 465 -8.28 -21.67 9.61
CA PRO A 465 -9.17 -20.83 10.42
C PRO A 465 -8.89 -20.99 11.92
N GLN A 466 -8.85 -19.88 12.62
CA GLN A 466 -8.57 -19.86 14.05
C GLN A 466 -9.83 -20.12 14.86
N TRP A 467 -9.70 -20.78 16.02
CA TRP A 467 -10.82 -21.17 16.89
C TRP A 467 -11.75 -20.01 17.28
N TRP A 468 -11.23 -18.81 17.42
CA TRP A 468 -11.97 -17.60 17.80
C TRP A 468 -12.81 -17.01 16.64
N ASP A 469 -12.56 -17.46 15.40
CA ASP A 469 -13.35 -17.06 14.24
C ASP A 469 -14.76 -17.69 14.27
N ASP A 470 -14.86 -18.95 14.68
CA ASP A 470 -16.12 -19.64 14.90
C ASP A 470 -16.01 -20.62 16.08
N VAL A 471 -16.33 -20.10 17.28
CA VAL A 471 -16.21 -20.88 18.53
C VAL A 471 -17.18 -22.06 18.56
N ASP A 472 -18.34 -21.97 17.92
CA ASP A 472 -19.31 -23.06 17.87
C ASP A 472 -18.81 -24.23 17.04
N LYS A 473 -17.99 -23.94 16.01
CA LYS A 473 -17.40 -24.95 15.13
C LYS A 473 -16.11 -25.54 15.69
N TYR A 474 -15.23 -24.70 16.25
CA TYR A 474 -13.87 -25.12 16.62
C TYR A 474 -13.67 -25.31 18.14
N GLY A 475 -14.61 -24.83 18.98
CA GLY A 475 -14.50 -24.90 20.45
C GLY A 475 -13.46 -23.95 21.05
N TYR A 476 -13.33 -23.97 22.39
CA TYR A 476 -12.31 -23.22 23.10
C TYR A 476 -11.04 -24.05 23.27
N PRO A 477 -9.84 -23.44 23.13
CA PRO A 477 -8.60 -24.14 23.49
C PRO A 477 -8.56 -24.45 25.00
N LYS A 478 -7.91 -25.56 25.37
CA LYS A 478 -7.83 -26.05 26.78
C LYS A 478 -7.18 -25.03 27.73
N ASP A 479 -6.31 -24.20 27.22
CA ASP A 479 -5.57 -23.14 27.94
C ASP A 479 -6.33 -21.80 28.01
N TRP A 480 -7.52 -21.70 27.42
CA TRP A 480 -8.30 -20.45 27.43
C TRP A 480 -8.99 -20.21 28.77
N LYS A 481 -8.40 -19.33 29.60
CA LYS A 481 -8.85 -19.02 30.97
C LYS A 481 -9.65 -17.72 31.10
N HIS A 482 -10.04 -17.06 30.00
CA HIS A 482 -10.56 -15.70 30.02
C HIS A 482 -12.09 -15.58 29.92
N GLY A 483 -12.81 -16.66 30.14
CA GLY A 483 -14.26 -16.73 30.06
C GLY A 483 -14.79 -16.78 28.60
N PRO A 484 -16.11 -16.95 28.42
CA PRO A 484 -16.72 -17.06 27.11
C PRO A 484 -16.60 -15.78 26.29
N LEU A 485 -16.45 -15.90 24.99
CA LEU A 485 -16.53 -14.77 24.05
C LEU A 485 -17.95 -14.23 24.02
N LYS A 486 -18.07 -12.89 23.98
CA LYS A 486 -19.40 -12.23 23.90
C LYS A 486 -20.07 -12.62 22.57
N LYS A 487 -21.26 -13.18 22.65
CA LYS A 487 -22.16 -13.35 21.51
C LYS A 487 -23.16 -12.20 21.45
N ARG A 488 -23.63 -11.91 20.25
CA ARG A 488 -24.68 -10.91 20.04
C ARG A 488 -26.00 -11.48 20.56
N ALA A 489 -26.75 -10.71 21.34
CA ALA A 489 -28.08 -11.10 21.76
C ALA A 489 -28.99 -11.27 20.53
N VAL A 490 -29.55 -12.46 20.37
CA VAL A 490 -30.61 -12.73 19.40
C VAL A 490 -31.92 -12.64 20.19
N ASP A 491 -32.82 -11.76 19.78
CA ASP A 491 -34.17 -11.57 20.35
C ASP A 491 -34.24 -11.40 21.89
N GLY A 492 -33.40 -10.51 22.42
CA GLY A 492 -33.49 -10.11 23.84
C GLY A 492 -32.87 -11.06 24.86
N GLU A 493 -32.49 -12.27 24.49
CA GLU A 493 -31.79 -13.19 25.40
C GLU A 493 -30.26 -13.19 25.19
N LYS A 494 -29.54 -12.88 26.26
CA LYS A 494 -28.07 -13.02 26.30
C LYS A 494 -27.72 -14.52 26.47
N LYS A 495 -27.59 -15.27 25.37
CA LYS A 495 -27.03 -16.60 25.46
C LYS A 495 -25.54 -16.54 25.77
N VAL A 496 -25.18 -16.90 27.00
CA VAL A 496 -23.80 -17.13 27.43
C VAL A 496 -23.48 -18.59 27.11
N VAL A 497 -22.54 -18.81 26.17
CA VAL A 497 -22.07 -20.15 25.85
C VAL A 497 -20.97 -20.54 26.85
N TYR A 498 -21.23 -21.50 27.68
CA TYR A 498 -20.24 -22.12 28.53
C TYR A 498 -19.43 -23.16 27.72
N PRO A 499 -18.13 -23.32 28.00
CA PRO A 499 -17.34 -24.34 27.34
C PRO A 499 -17.95 -25.74 27.63
N LYS A 500 -18.35 -26.47 26.57
CA LYS A 500 -18.68 -27.87 26.68
C LYS A 500 -17.40 -28.64 27.00
N HIS A 501 -17.34 -29.23 28.18
CA HIS A 501 -16.37 -30.26 28.48
C HIS A 501 -16.83 -31.55 27.80
N ASP A 502 -16.48 -31.75 26.55
CA ASP A 502 -16.74 -33.02 25.87
C ASP A 502 -15.51 -33.91 25.98
N HIS A 503 -15.65 -34.94 26.81
CA HIS A 503 -14.76 -36.08 26.89
C HIS A 503 -15.14 -37.08 25.79
N SER A 504 -14.73 -36.80 24.54
CA SER A 504 -14.78 -37.82 23.50
C SER A 504 -13.38 -38.02 22.93
N PRO A 505 -12.85 -39.25 22.94
CA PRO A 505 -11.56 -39.51 22.35
C PRO A 505 -11.63 -39.35 20.84
N VAL A 506 -10.71 -38.59 20.27
CA VAL A 506 -10.48 -38.55 18.83
C VAL A 506 -10.12 -39.94 18.38
N ALA A 507 -11.01 -40.59 17.62
CA ALA A 507 -10.67 -41.80 16.89
C ALA A 507 -9.64 -41.43 15.82
N THR A 508 -8.51 -42.05 15.92
CA THR A 508 -7.51 -42.17 14.84
C THR A 508 -8.08 -43.11 13.80
N ASP A 509 -8.23 -42.60 12.57
CA ASP A 509 -8.14 -43.35 11.30
C ASP A 509 -7.59 -42.41 10.23
#